data_b5daeb3c440edd20d85d226ccfaf3155
#
_entry.id   b5daeb3c440edd20d85d226ccfaf3155
#
_cell.length_a   1.000
_cell.length_b   1.000
_cell.length_c   1.000
_cell.angle_alpha   90.00
_cell.angle_beta   90.00
_cell.angle_gamma   90.00
#
_symmetry.space_group_name_H-M   'P 1'
#
loop_
_entity.id
_entity.type
_entity.pdbx_description
1 polymer ?
#
loop_
_entity_poly.entity_id
_entity_poly.type
_entity_poly.pdbx_seq_one_letter_code
_entity_poly.pdbx_strand_id
1 'polypeptide(L)'
;MKNVYIYCEGATEESFINEILYPYFFNAEIAVYPIICTTKRTANKKYKGGVSDKIKKELTTLCKQHHNEYVTTMFDYYAMPDNTPGLDCVEPDIHKRIKYIEHTIDADINQQNCSFHFMLHEFEGILFSKPDSFVLVANDDVVRHIHTISDSYPTPEHINNSPQTAPSKRLEALIPNYAKIKNGTLLSKDMGIDIIMERCPHFRGWIQKIISLGSAD
;
A
#
# COMPACT_ATOMS: atom_id res chain seq x y z
N MET A 1 14.36 -1.16 -20.53
CA MET A 1 13.38 -0.69 -19.50
C MET A 1 12.36 -1.78 -19.29
N LYS A 2 12.15 -2.24 -18.08
CA LYS A 2 11.13 -3.26 -17.72
C LYS A 2 9.83 -2.59 -17.32
N ASN A 3 8.69 -3.18 -17.70
CA ASN A 3 7.38 -2.69 -17.30
C ASN A 3 6.87 -3.47 -16.10
N VAL A 4 6.30 -2.75 -15.13
CA VAL A 4 5.66 -3.32 -13.94
C VAL A 4 4.27 -2.72 -13.80
N TYR A 5 3.26 -3.57 -13.72
CA TYR A 5 1.88 -3.16 -13.51
C TYR A 5 1.53 -3.30 -12.03
N ILE A 6 1.07 -2.22 -11.42
CA ILE A 6 0.67 -2.19 -10.01
C ILE A 6 -0.85 -2.09 -9.95
N TYR A 7 -1.50 -3.21 -9.65
CA TYR A 7 -2.94 -3.27 -9.48
C TYR A 7 -3.32 -2.73 -8.10
N CYS A 8 -4.11 -1.66 -8.02
CA CYS A 8 -4.37 -0.90 -6.80
C CYS A 8 -5.87 -0.63 -6.58
N GLU A 9 -6.23 -0.26 -5.35
CA GLU A 9 -7.63 -0.09 -4.96
C GLU A 9 -8.27 1.18 -5.51
N GLY A 10 -7.53 2.29 -5.56
CA GLY A 10 -8.15 3.55 -5.93
C GLY A 10 -7.19 4.70 -6.28
N ALA A 11 -7.76 5.89 -6.28
CA ALA A 11 -7.07 7.08 -6.75
C ALA A 11 -5.94 7.59 -5.83
N THR A 12 -5.94 7.19 -4.56
CA THR A 12 -4.87 7.55 -3.61
C THR A 12 -3.58 6.79 -3.99
N GLU A 13 -3.70 5.48 -4.16
CA GLU A 13 -2.60 4.60 -4.57
C GLU A 13 -2.13 4.97 -5.98
N GLU A 14 -3.06 5.21 -6.93
CA GLU A 14 -2.74 5.67 -8.28
C GLU A 14 -1.89 6.94 -8.26
N SER A 15 -2.29 7.94 -7.47
CA SER A 15 -1.55 9.20 -7.33
C SER A 15 -0.15 8.96 -6.75
N PHE A 16 -0.03 8.13 -5.72
CA PHE A 16 1.26 7.76 -5.12
C PHE A 16 2.17 7.03 -6.12
N ILE A 17 1.62 6.08 -6.88
CA ILE A 17 2.39 5.36 -7.90
C ILE A 17 2.91 6.32 -8.96
N ASN A 18 2.06 7.20 -9.49
CA ASN A 18 2.44 8.13 -10.55
C ASN A 18 3.43 9.21 -10.09
N GLU A 19 3.22 9.76 -8.89
CA GLU A 19 3.92 10.96 -8.44
C GLU A 19 5.18 10.67 -7.60
N ILE A 20 5.26 9.47 -7.01
CA ILE A 20 6.35 9.08 -6.11
C ILE A 20 7.11 7.86 -6.66
N LEU A 21 6.39 6.77 -6.96
CA LEU A 21 7.03 5.53 -7.38
C LEU A 21 7.56 5.60 -8.81
N TYR A 22 6.79 6.18 -9.74
CA TYR A 22 7.22 6.27 -11.13
C TYR A 22 8.56 6.98 -11.31
N PRO A 23 8.78 8.22 -10.81
CA PRO A 23 10.08 8.88 -10.95
C PRO A 23 11.22 8.13 -10.26
N TYR A 24 10.95 7.45 -9.14
CA TYR A 24 11.94 6.66 -8.43
C TYR A 24 12.38 5.43 -9.25
N PHE A 25 11.44 4.65 -9.75
CA PHE A 25 11.73 3.45 -10.53
C PHE A 25 12.26 3.76 -11.93
N PHE A 26 11.87 4.90 -12.50
CA PHE A 26 12.38 5.32 -13.81
C PHE A 26 13.91 5.46 -13.81
N ASN A 27 14.50 5.93 -12.71
CA ASN A 27 15.95 6.00 -12.53
C ASN A 27 16.62 4.60 -12.47
N ALA A 28 15.86 3.57 -12.16
CA ALA A 28 16.30 2.16 -12.17
C ALA A 28 15.90 1.42 -13.46
N GLU A 29 15.56 2.16 -14.54
CA GLU A 29 15.12 1.60 -15.83
C GLU A 29 13.85 0.74 -15.74
N ILE A 30 12.98 1.03 -14.78
CA ILE A 30 11.69 0.37 -14.60
C ILE A 30 10.57 1.38 -14.79
N ALA A 31 9.61 1.09 -15.67
CA ALA A 31 8.38 1.86 -15.82
C ALA A 31 7.26 1.19 -15.04
N VAL A 32 6.64 1.91 -14.11
CA VAL A 32 5.51 1.41 -13.30
C VAL A 32 4.20 2.01 -13.79
N TYR A 33 3.16 1.20 -13.87
CA TYR A 33 1.83 1.59 -14.37
C TYR A 33 0.76 1.21 -13.37
N PRO A 34 0.02 2.16 -12.78
CA PRO A 34 -1.10 1.86 -11.92
C PRO A 34 -2.30 1.34 -12.73
N ILE A 35 -2.93 0.29 -12.23
CA ILE A 35 -4.19 -0.24 -12.76
C ILE A 35 -5.21 -0.25 -11.63
N ILE A 36 -6.21 0.60 -11.69
CA ILE A 36 -7.25 0.67 -10.66
C ILE A 36 -8.21 -0.50 -10.80
N CYS A 37 -8.53 -1.18 -9.71
CA CYS A 37 -9.51 -2.26 -9.70
C CYS A 37 -10.92 -1.77 -10.09
N THR A 38 -11.64 -2.55 -10.91
CA THR A 38 -12.95 -2.17 -11.46
C THR A 38 -14.11 -2.42 -10.50
N THR A 39 -13.89 -2.38 -9.20
CA THR A 39 -14.95 -2.56 -8.21
C THR A 39 -15.96 -1.41 -8.31
N LYS A 40 -17.03 -1.59 -9.07
CA LYS A 40 -18.17 -0.66 -9.02
C LYS A 40 -18.69 -0.64 -7.58
N ARG A 41 -18.56 0.49 -6.91
CA ARG A 41 -19.33 0.81 -5.71
C ARG A 41 -20.81 0.81 -6.11
N THR A 42 -21.49 -0.30 -5.96
CA THR A 42 -22.96 -0.30 -5.91
C THR A 42 -23.35 0.36 -4.60
N ALA A 43 -24.17 1.41 -4.67
CA ALA A 43 -24.54 2.31 -3.57
C ALA A 43 -25.09 1.64 -2.29
N ASN A 44 -25.32 0.32 -2.27
CA ASN A 44 -25.96 -0.42 -1.19
C ASN A 44 -25.17 -1.61 -0.62
N LYS A 45 -23.90 -1.82 -1.02
CA LYS A 45 -23.03 -2.79 -0.33
C LYS A 45 -21.74 -2.07 0.07
N LYS A 46 -21.50 -1.94 1.38
CA LYS A 46 -20.18 -1.65 1.91
C LYS A 46 -19.27 -2.78 1.41
N TYR A 47 -18.49 -2.50 0.38
CA TYR A 47 -17.39 -3.38 0.03
C TYR A 47 -16.39 -3.31 1.20
N LYS A 48 -16.21 -4.42 1.87
CA LYS A 48 -15.05 -4.62 2.74
C LYS A 48 -13.86 -4.74 1.78
N GLY A 49 -12.76 -4.05 2.04
CA GLY A 49 -11.51 -4.18 1.31
C GLY A 49 -11.06 -5.64 1.26
N GLY A 50 -10.01 -5.93 0.47
CA GLY A 50 -9.38 -7.24 0.43
C GLY A 50 -9.64 -8.07 -0.83
N VAL A 51 -9.06 -9.29 -0.86
CA VAL A 51 -9.01 -10.15 -2.04
C VAL A 51 -10.30 -10.95 -2.19
N SER A 52 -11.27 -10.36 -2.89
CA SER A 52 -12.48 -11.09 -3.32
C SER A 52 -12.19 -11.94 -4.56
N ASP A 53 -13.05 -12.94 -4.84
CA ASP A 53 -12.98 -13.76 -6.07
C ASP A 53 -12.93 -12.89 -7.35
N LYS A 54 -13.55 -11.71 -7.31
CA LYS A 54 -13.52 -10.76 -8.41
C LYS A 54 -12.13 -10.18 -8.60
N ILE A 55 -11.48 -9.72 -7.52
CA ILE A 55 -10.11 -9.17 -7.56
C ILE A 55 -9.13 -10.24 -8.03
N LYS A 56 -9.24 -11.46 -7.50
CA LYS A 56 -8.44 -12.60 -7.97
C LYS A 56 -8.60 -12.83 -9.48
N LYS A 57 -9.84 -12.83 -9.99
CA LYS A 57 -10.12 -13.02 -11.42
C LYS A 57 -9.55 -11.87 -12.27
N GLU A 58 -9.73 -10.62 -11.84
CA GLU A 58 -9.20 -9.45 -12.54
C GLU A 58 -7.65 -9.49 -12.56
N LEU A 59 -7.02 -9.76 -11.42
CA LEU A 59 -5.56 -9.86 -11.31
C LEU A 59 -5.00 -11.01 -12.16
N THR A 60 -5.64 -12.20 -12.13
CA THR A 60 -5.25 -13.33 -13.00
C THR A 60 -5.37 -12.96 -14.48
N THR A 61 -6.39 -12.20 -14.86
CA THR A 61 -6.56 -11.73 -16.25
C THR A 61 -5.45 -10.75 -16.63
N LEU A 62 -5.14 -9.80 -15.74
CA LEU A 62 -4.06 -8.83 -15.94
C LEU A 62 -2.71 -9.53 -16.12
N CYS A 63 -2.40 -10.52 -15.28
CA CYS A 63 -1.16 -11.32 -15.40
C CYS A 63 -1.04 -12.05 -16.74
N LYS A 64 -2.15 -12.59 -17.25
CA LYS A 64 -2.19 -13.25 -18.56
C LYS A 64 -2.02 -12.28 -19.74
N GLN A 65 -2.61 -11.08 -19.62
CA GLN A 65 -2.46 -10.02 -20.62
C GLN A 65 -1.02 -9.50 -20.69
N HIS A 66 -0.33 -9.47 -19.56
CA HIS A 66 1.04 -8.99 -19.41
C HIS A 66 2.02 -10.12 -19.05
N HIS A 67 1.89 -11.28 -19.72
CA HIS A 67 2.60 -12.52 -19.38
C HIS A 67 4.14 -12.42 -19.43
N ASN A 68 4.70 -11.47 -20.17
CA ASN A 68 6.14 -11.17 -20.24
C ASN A 68 6.58 -10.03 -19.34
N GLU A 69 5.67 -9.46 -18.55
CA GLU A 69 5.87 -8.31 -17.68
C GLU A 69 5.52 -8.67 -16.25
N TYR A 70 5.95 -7.88 -15.31
CA TYR A 70 5.67 -8.16 -13.90
C TYR A 70 4.42 -7.43 -13.43
N VAL A 71 3.60 -8.15 -12.69
CA VAL A 71 2.38 -7.62 -12.06
C VAL A 71 2.51 -7.72 -10.56
N THR A 72 2.19 -6.66 -9.86
CA THR A 72 2.10 -6.67 -8.39
C THR A 72 0.88 -5.88 -7.93
N THR A 73 0.65 -5.81 -6.63
CA THR A 73 -0.53 -5.12 -6.09
C THR A 73 -0.12 -4.06 -5.08
N MET A 74 -1.03 -3.13 -4.82
CA MET A 74 -0.97 -2.16 -3.73
C MET A 74 -2.37 -2.05 -3.14
N PHE A 75 -2.68 -2.93 -2.18
CA PHE A 75 -3.97 -3.05 -1.53
C PHE A 75 -3.83 -2.83 -0.03
N ASP A 76 -4.81 -2.20 0.60
CA ASP A 76 -4.83 -2.04 2.04
C ASP A 76 -5.12 -3.37 2.75
N TYR A 77 -4.30 -3.72 3.76
CA TYR A 77 -4.59 -4.82 4.67
C TYR A 77 -5.59 -4.36 5.73
N TYR A 78 -6.82 -4.08 5.27
CA TYR A 78 -7.90 -3.59 6.13
C TYR A 78 -9.23 -4.28 5.79
N ALA A 79 -9.97 -4.70 6.84
CA ALA A 79 -11.32 -5.29 6.71
C ALA A 79 -11.41 -6.39 5.64
N MET A 80 -10.43 -7.29 5.63
CA MET A 80 -10.34 -8.38 4.66
C MET A 80 -11.58 -9.26 4.68
N PRO A 81 -12.04 -9.79 3.51
CA PRO A 81 -13.07 -10.82 3.47
C PRO A 81 -12.65 -12.07 4.25
N ASP A 82 -13.60 -12.72 4.93
CA ASP A 82 -13.33 -13.89 5.77
C ASP A 82 -12.75 -15.08 4.97
N ASN A 83 -13.00 -15.11 3.65
CA ASN A 83 -12.50 -16.13 2.72
C ASN A 83 -11.16 -15.77 2.06
N THR A 84 -10.47 -14.72 2.53
CA THR A 84 -9.13 -14.38 2.01
C THR A 84 -8.15 -15.51 2.34
N PRO A 85 -7.42 -16.06 1.34
CA PRO A 85 -6.44 -17.12 1.57
C PRO A 85 -5.41 -16.73 2.63
N GLY A 86 -5.17 -17.62 3.61
CA GLY A 86 -4.19 -17.42 4.66
C GLY A 86 -4.60 -16.48 5.80
N LEU A 87 -5.83 -15.94 5.79
CA LEU A 87 -6.30 -15.02 6.85
C LEU A 87 -6.41 -15.70 8.24
N ASP A 88 -6.52 -17.03 8.27
CA ASP A 88 -6.52 -17.86 9.46
C ASP A 88 -5.16 -17.98 10.15
N CYS A 89 -4.10 -17.40 9.59
CA CYS A 89 -2.76 -17.38 10.15
C CYS A 89 -2.76 -16.69 11.53
N VAL A 90 -2.28 -17.40 12.54
CA VAL A 90 -2.21 -16.94 13.94
C VAL A 90 -0.85 -16.38 14.34
N GLU A 91 0.07 -16.16 13.39
CA GLU A 91 1.38 -15.57 13.65
C GLU A 91 1.23 -14.19 14.33
N PRO A 92 1.80 -13.98 15.51
CA PRO A 92 1.66 -12.72 16.25
C PRO A 92 2.44 -11.56 15.60
N ASP A 93 3.56 -11.84 14.97
CA ASP A 93 4.36 -10.84 14.24
C ASP A 93 3.63 -10.46 12.96
N ILE A 94 3.26 -9.17 12.88
CA ILE A 94 2.46 -8.68 11.73
C ILE A 94 3.20 -8.82 10.39
N HIS A 95 4.53 -8.63 10.37
CA HIS A 95 5.31 -8.74 9.14
C HIS A 95 5.43 -10.19 8.66
N LYS A 96 5.53 -11.16 9.56
CA LYS A 96 5.53 -12.58 9.20
C LYS A 96 4.15 -13.03 8.76
N ARG A 97 3.11 -12.59 9.50
CA ARG A 97 1.73 -12.91 9.17
C ARG A 97 1.33 -12.39 7.79
N ILE A 98 1.64 -11.13 7.47
CA ILE A 98 1.28 -10.56 6.17
C ILE A 98 2.02 -11.27 5.02
N LYS A 99 3.32 -11.57 5.19
CA LYS A 99 4.08 -12.34 4.20
C LYS A 99 3.50 -13.73 3.94
N TYR A 100 3.01 -14.39 4.99
CA TYR A 100 2.33 -15.68 4.84
C TYR A 100 1.05 -15.54 4.02
N ILE A 101 0.23 -14.53 4.32
CA ILE A 101 -1.03 -14.24 3.62
C ILE A 101 -0.74 -13.91 2.14
N GLU A 102 0.21 -13.02 1.86
CA GLU A 102 0.64 -12.67 0.50
C GLU A 102 1.09 -13.90 -0.29
N HIS A 103 1.94 -14.73 0.32
CA HIS A 103 2.41 -15.97 -0.31
C HIS A 103 1.26 -16.97 -0.58
N THR A 104 0.30 -17.07 0.33
CA THR A 104 -0.87 -17.94 0.16
C THR A 104 -1.77 -17.43 -0.97
N ILE A 105 -1.93 -16.11 -1.09
CA ILE A 105 -2.66 -15.48 -2.20
C ILE A 105 -1.91 -15.72 -3.53
N ASP A 106 -0.58 -15.56 -3.55
CA ASP A 106 0.24 -15.82 -4.75
C ASP A 106 0.08 -17.26 -5.24
N ALA A 107 0.10 -18.23 -4.30
CA ALA A 107 -0.10 -19.63 -4.62
C ALA A 107 -1.52 -19.89 -5.19
N ASP A 108 -2.53 -19.20 -4.66
CA ASP A 108 -3.92 -19.31 -5.11
C ASP A 108 -4.15 -18.65 -6.49
N ILE A 109 -3.48 -17.52 -6.77
CA ILE A 109 -3.48 -16.86 -8.10
C ILE A 109 -2.75 -17.70 -9.12
N ASN A 110 -1.67 -18.37 -8.73
CA ASN A 110 -0.86 -19.29 -9.53
C ASN A 110 -0.40 -18.69 -10.87
N GLN A 111 0.19 -17.49 -10.82
CA GLN A 111 0.82 -16.81 -11.96
C GLN A 111 2.29 -16.50 -11.62
N GLN A 112 3.24 -16.94 -12.46
CA GLN A 112 4.68 -16.79 -12.20
C GLN A 112 5.16 -15.34 -12.27
N ASN A 113 4.48 -14.51 -13.04
CA ASN A 113 4.79 -13.10 -13.23
C ASN A 113 4.04 -12.19 -12.25
N CYS A 114 3.50 -12.73 -11.16
CA CYS A 114 2.71 -12.00 -10.18
C CYS A 114 3.30 -12.11 -8.78
N SER A 115 3.21 -11.03 -8.00
CA SER A 115 3.30 -11.11 -6.55
C SER A 115 2.32 -10.14 -5.90
N PHE A 116 1.57 -10.67 -4.96
CA PHE A 116 0.66 -9.86 -4.16
C PHE A 116 1.43 -9.06 -3.11
N HIS A 117 1.02 -7.81 -2.89
CA HIS A 117 1.55 -6.96 -1.83
C HIS A 117 0.42 -6.18 -1.16
N PHE A 118 0.43 -6.17 0.16
CA PHE A 118 -0.43 -5.34 0.98
C PHE A 118 0.30 -4.14 1.57
N MET A 119 -0.33 -2.98 1.53
CA MET A 119 -0.02 -1.91 2.46
C MET A 119 -0.49 -2.34 3.85
N LEU A 120 0.42 -2.35 4.83
CA LEU A 120 0.06 -2.77 6.19
C LEU A 120 -0.93 -1.78 6.79
N HIS A 121 -2.11 -2.31 7.12
CA HIS A 121 -3.30 -1.61 7.56
C HIS A 121 -3.91 -0.74 6.45
N GLU A 122 -3.37 0.44 6.19
CA GLU A 122 -3.83 1.39 5.18
C GLU A 122 -2.65 2.17 4.58
N PHE A 123 -2.82 2.69 3.36
CA PHE A 123 -1.84 3.58 2.74
C PHE A 123 -1.39 4.71 3.68
N GLU A 124 -2.34 5.32 4.40
CA GLU A 124 -2.03 6.42 5.32
C GLU A 124 -1.05 6.04 6.43
N GLY A 125 -0.82 4.77 6.68
CA GLY A 125 0.19 4.30 7.65
C GLY A 125 1.58 4.80 7.31
N ILE A 126 2.00 4.75 6.05
CA ILE A 126 3.34 5.19 5.63
C ILE A 126 3.58 6.70 5.84
N LEU A 127 2.52 7.51 5.93
CA LEU A 127 2.63 8.96 6.14
C LEU A 127 3.17 9.31 7.54
N PHE A 128 3.12 8.38 8.48
CA PHE A 128 3.74 8.54 9.80
C PHE A 128 5.26 8.30 9.79
N SER A 129 5.87 8.06 8.63
CA SER A 129 7.33 7.88 8.50
C SER A 129 8.12 9.16 8.78
N LYS A 130 7.54 10.34 8.51
CA LYS A 130 8.16 11.65 8.77
C LYS A 130 7.10 12.62 9.30
N PRO A 131 6.81 12.60 10.61
CA PRO A 131 5.81 13.49 11.22
C PRO A 131 6.00 14.98 10.92
N ASP A 132 7.24 15.45 10.76
CA ASP A 132 7.55 16.86 10.44
C ASP A 132 6.94 17.32 9.11
N SER A 133 6.72 16.41 8.16
CA SER A 133 6.08 16.74 6.88
C SER A 133 4.68 17.32 7.04
N PHE A 134 4.01 17.00 8.15
CA PHE A 134 2.65 17.47 8.41
C PHE A 134 2.52 18.96 8.65
N VAL A 135 3.63 19.70 8.83
CA VAL A 135 3.63 21.18 8.83
C VAL A 135 3.04 21.78 7.54
N LEU A 136 3.03 21.01 6.45
CA LEU A 136 2.45 21.40 5.16
C LEU A 136 0.92 21.41 5.16
N VAL A 137 0.27 20.72 6.10
CA VAL A 137 -1.19 20.48 6.09
C VAL A 137 -1.84 20.72 7.45
N ALA A 138 -1.06 20.98 8.49
CA ALA A 138 -1.53 21.10 9.87
C ALA A 138 -0.71 22.11 10.67
N ASN A 139 -1.24 22.53 11.83
CA ASN A 139 -0.53 23.37 12.78
C ASN A 139 0.41 22.57 13.70
N ASP A 140 1.26 23.27 14.44
CA ASP A 140 2.27 22.66 15.33
C ASP A 140 1.67 21.72 16.40
N ASP A 141 0.47 22.02 16.92
CA ASP A 141 -0.18 21.15 17.92
C ASP A 141 -0.53 19.79 17.33
N VAL A 142 -1.05 19.79 16.11
CA VAL A 142 -1.36 18.57 15.37
C VAL A 142 -0.08 17.81 15.02
N VAL A 143 0.97 18.50 14.56
CA VAL A 143 2.26 17.87 14.25
C VAL A 143 2.84 17.18 15.49
N ARG A 144 2.82 17.84 16.67
CA ARG A 144 3.24 17.21 17.94
C ARG A 144 2.42 15.96 18.28
N HIS A 145 1.11 16.00 18.02
CA HIS A 145 0.26 14.83 18.25
C HIS A 145 0.61 13.67 17.29
N ILE A 146 0.91 13.97 16.03
CA ILE A 146 1.35 12.98 15.04
C ILE A 146 2.69 12.36 15.44
N HIS A 147 3.66 13.14 15.94
CA HIS A 147 4.87 12.62 16.57
C HIS A 147 4.56 11.63 17.68
N THR A 148 3.69 12.01 18.63
CA THR A 148 3.29 11.14 19.73
C THR A 148 2.71 9.82 19.24
N ILE A 149 1.89 9.84 18.18
CA ILE A 149 1.34 8.63 17.59
C ILE A 149 2.47 7.79 16.95
N SER A 150 3.32 8.39 16.12
CA SER A 150 4.43 7.69 15.46
C SER A 150 5.36 7.04 16.46
N ASP A 151 5.74 7.72 17.53
CA ASP A 151 6.64 7.24 18.57
C ASP A 151 6.03 6.15 19.47
N SER A 152 4.70 6.01 19.46
CA SER A 152 4.00 4.95 20.20
C SER A 152 4.07 3.58 19.53
N TYR A 153 4.60 3.47 18.33
CA TYR A 153 4.68 2.24 17.57
C TYR A 153 6.11 1.97 17.11
N PRO A 154 6.53 0.70 16.98
CA PRO A 154 7.87 0.34 16.51
C PRO A 154 8.18 0.87 15.11
N THR A 155 7.19 0.83 14.24
CA THR A 155 7.24 1.39 12.87
C THR A 155 5.84 1.91 12.48
N PRO A 156 5.73 2.77 11.47
CA PRO A 156 4.44 3.19 10.91
C PRO A 156 3.55 2.01 10.51
N GLU A 157 4.14 0.90 10.09
CA GLU A 157 3.44 -0.33 9.70
C GLU A 157 2.81 -1.09 10.87
N HIS A 158 3.02 -0.67 12.11
CA HIS A 158 2.36 -1.20 13.30
C HIS A 158 1.18 -0.35 13.78
N ILE A 159 0.93 0.81 13.17
CA ILE A 159 -0.23 1.64 13.52
C ILE A 159 -1.49 0.89 13.12
N ASN A 160 -2.28 0.50 14.11
CA ASN A 160 -3.31 -0.51 13.99
C ASN A 160 -4.53 -0.07 13.15
N ASN A 161 -5.26 -1.06 12.67
CA ASN A 161 -6.41 -0.94 11.77
C ASN A 161 -7.77 -1.08 12.48
N SER A 162 -7.89 -0.71 13.76
CA SER A 162 -9.21 -0.70 14.37
C SER A 162 -10.11 0.37 13.73
N PRO A 163 -11.43 0.20 13.73
CA PRO A 163 -12.35 1.17 13.11
C PRO A 163 -12.20 2.61 13.61
N GLN A 164 -11.66 2.81 14.82
CA GLN A 164 -11.49 4.12 15.45
C GLN A 164 -10.05 4.63 15.37
N THR A 165 -9.07 3.75 15.22
CA THR A 165 -7.64 4.07 15.35
C THR A 165 -6.82 3.71 14.10
N ALA A 166 -7.49 3.37 13.01
CA ALA A 166 -6.85 3.21 11.72
C ALA A 166 -6.10 4.49 11.30
N PRO A 167 -4.97 4.39 10.59
CA PRO A 167 -4.17 5.55 10.19
C PRO A 167 -4.99 6.68 9.58
N SER A 168 -5.86 6.38 8.63
CA SER A 168 -6.73 7.37 8.00
C SER A 168 -7.68 8.04 9.00
N LYS A 169 -8.22 7.28 9.96
CA LYS A 169 -9.14 7.83 10.97
C LYS A 169 -8.45 8.78 11.94
N ARG A 170 -7.19 8.49 12.27
CA ARG A 170 -6.36 9.40 13.08
C ARG A 170 -6.13 10.73 12.36
N LEU A 171 -5.78 10.67 11.06
CA LEU A 171 -5.54 11.87 10.26
C LEU A 171 -6.83 12.67 10.04
N GLU A 172 -7.95 12.02 9.72
CA GLU A 172 -9.27 12.66 9.58
C GLU A 172 -9.73 13.36 10.89
N ALA A 173 -9.41 12.78 12.04
CA ALA A 173 -9.75 13.37 13.34
C ALA A 173 -8.87 14.57 13.73
N LEU A 174 -7.59 14.55 13.33
CA LEU A 174 -6.60 15.56 13.70
C LEU A 174 -6.54 16.73 12.73
N ILE A 175 -6.77 16.48 11.45
CA ILE A 175 -6.60 17.48 10.38
C ILE A 175 -7.98 17.83 9.80
N PRO A 176 -8.50 19.03 10.07
CA PRO A 176 -9.75 19.49 9.45
C PRO A 176 -9.69 19.45 7.92
N ASN A 177 -10.73 18.87 7.30
CA ASN A 177 -10.82 18.72 5.85
C ASN A 177 -9.66 17.91 5.23
N TYR A 178 -9.15 16.90 5.95
CA TYR A 178 -8.12 16.01 5.41
C TYR A 178 -8.57 15.39 4.07
N ALA A 179 -7.82 15.73 3.01
CA ALA A 179 -8.08 15.27 1.65
C ALA A 179 -7.08 14.17 1.30
N LYS A 180 -7.48 12.88 1.45
CA LYS A 180 -6.60 11.70 1.30
C LYS A 180 -5.65 11.78 0.13
N ILE A 181 -6.17 11.97 -1.09
CA ILE A 181 -5.35 12.01 -2.31
C ILE A 181 -4.37 13.18 -2.25
N LYS A 182 -4.90 14.40 -2.07
CA LYS A 182 -4.08 15.62 -2.12
C LYS A 182 -3.03 15.66 -1.02
N ASN A 183 -3.46 15.42 0.23
CA ASN A 183 -2.55 15.50 1.38
C ASN A 183 -1.59 14.31 1.38
N GLY A 184 -2.06 13.09 1.05
CA GLY A 184 -1.21 11.91 0.95
C GLY A 184 -0.09 12.09 -0.06
N THR A 185 -0.41 12.59 -1.26
CA THR A 185 0.60 12.87 -2.30
C THR A 185 1.58 13.96 -1.88
N LEU A 186 1.09 15.07 -1.31
CA LEU A 186 1.94 16.18 -0.86
C LEU A 186 2.91 15.74 0.23
N LEU A 187 2.40 15.03 1.24
CA LEU A 187 3.21 14.52 2.35
C LEU A 187 4.24 13.50 1.86
N SER A 188 3.85 12.57 1.00
CA SER A 188 4.76 11.56 0.46
C SER A 188 5.89 12.18 -0.38
N LYS A 189 5.61 13.25 -1.13
CA LYS A 189 6.64 14.02 -1.86
C LYS A 189 7.65 14.68 -0.92
N ASP A 190 7.18 15.27 0.16
CA ASP A 190 8.07 15.93 1.14
C ASP A 190 8.89 14.92 1.94
N MET A 191 8.30 13.76 2.27
CA MET A 191 9.03 12.70 2.96
C MET A 191 10.14 12.11 2.09
N GLY A 192 9.84 11.89 0.83
CA GLY A 192 10.68 11.10 -0.07
C GLY A 192 10.62 9.60 0.21
N ILE A 193 10.82 8.80 -0.84
CA ILE A 193 10.66 7.34 -0.76
C ILE A 193 11.71 6.69 0.16
N ASP A 194 12.90 7.26 0.26
CA ASP A 194 13.99 6.69 1.08
C ASP A 194 13.62 6.69 2.57
N ILE A 195 13.02 7.77 3.08
CA ILE A 195 12.54 7.84 4.47
C ILE A 195 11.40 6.85 4.71
N ILE A 196 10.49 6.73 3.74
CA ILE A 196 9.39 5.74 3.83
C ILE A 196 9.97 4.32 3.90
N MET A 197 10.93 3.98 3.04
CA MET A 197 11.59 2.66 3.05
C MET A 197 12.39 2.42 4.33
N GLU A 198 13.06 3.43 4.88
CA GLU A 198 13.77 3.31 6.14
C GLU A 198 12.85 2.92 7.29
N ARG A 199 11.68 3.54 7.36
CA ARG A 199 10.72 3.40 8.45
C ARG A 199 9.72 2.24 8.25
N CYS A 200 9.52 1.77 7.02
CA CYS A 200 8.53 0.77 6.64
C CYS A 200 9.20 -0.46 6.01
N PRO A 201 9.64 -1.45 6.83
CA PRO A 201 10.42 -2.58 6.34
C PRO A 201 9.67 -3.52 5.38
N HIS A 202 8.35 -3.67 5.51
CA HIS A 202 7.54 -4.47 4.59
C HIS A 202 7.44 -3.79 3.23
N PHE A 203 7.11 -2.50 3.20
CA PHE A 203 7.10 -1.67 2.00
C PHE A 203 8.48 -1.66 1.32
N ARG A 204 9.58 -1.47 2.09
CA ARG A 204 10.94 -1.56 1.56
C ARG A 204 11.21 -2.87 0.85
N GLY A 205 10.81 -4.00 1.45
CA GLY A 205 10.98 -5.31 0.83
C GLY A 205 10.28 -5.43 -0.53
N TRP A 206 9.11 -4.86 -0.67
CA TRP A 206 8.37 -4.80 -1.93
C TRP A 206 9.08 -3.93 -2.97
N ILE A 207 9.51 -2.71 -2.61
CA ILE A 207 10.27 -1.83 -3.51
C ILE A 207 11.56 -2.51 -3.98
N GLN A 208 12.33 -3.14 -3.07
CA GLN A 208 13.56 -3.85 -3.42
C GLN A 208 13.32 -5.05 -4.35
N LYS A 209 12.19 -5.77 -4.17
CA LYS A 209 11.78 -6.84 -5.08
C LYS A 209 11.56 -6.29 -6.49
N ILE A 210 10.86 -5.18 -6.63
CA ILE A 210 10.65 -4.54 -7.94
C ILE A 210 11.99 -4.11 -8.56
N ILE A 211 12.88 -3.46 -7.80
CA ILE A 211 14.20 -3.04 -8.28
C ILE A 211 15.02 -4.24 -8.80
N SER A 212 14.97 -5.38 -8.08
CA SER A 212 15.71 -6.57 -8.49
C SER A 212 15.30 -7.12 -9.87
N LEU A 213 14.09 -6.80 -10.33
CA LEU A 213 13.64 -7.17 -11.67
C LEU A 213 14.39 -6.39 -12.76
N GLY A 214 14.81 -5.16 -12.48
CA GLY A 214 15.61 -4.33 -13.40
C GLY A 214 17.04 -4.82 -13.56
N SER A 215 17.58 -5.51 -12.54
CA SER A 215 18.98 -5.97 -12.48
C SER A 215 19.20 -7.39 -13.03
N ALA A 216 18.14 -8.11 -13.39
CA ALA A 216 18.19 -9.48 -13.89
C ALA A 216 18.23 -9.50 -15.44
N ASP A 217 19.42 -9.21 -16.02
CA ASP A 217 19.79 -9.48 -17.41
C ASP A 217 20.98 -10.42 -17.45
#